data_4a2d41889e687738d087aa1390904628
#
_entry.id   4a2d41889e687738d087aa1390904628
#
_cell.length_a   1.000
_cell.length_b   1.000
_cell.length_c   1.000
_cell.angle_alpha   90.00
_cell.angle_beta   90.00
_cell.angle_gamma   90.00
#
_symmetry.space_group_name_H-M   'P 1'
#
loop_
_entity.id
_entity.type
_entity.pdbx_description
1 polymer ?
#
loop_
_entity_poly.entity_id
_entity_poly.type
_entity_poly.pdbx_seq_one_letter_code
_entity_poly.pdbx_strand_id
1 'polypeptide(L)'
;MIRFNNDYNRGAFDCILKVLADTNTTSYPGYGEDEWCDKAEQIIKGLIGRDDSMIKFIPGATQANYVVVAAALSPVQSVIAADTGHINCHEAASIENTGHKILALPNTDGKISAAQIEACAAEYYDNAKPEYLTEPKMVYIRSEEHTSELQSRE
;
A
#
# COMPACT_ATOMS: atom_id res chain seq x y z
N MET A 1 -16.85 7.97 25.60
CA MET A 1 -17.60 7.34 24.49
C MET A 1 -16.58 6.58 23.65
N ILE A 2 -16.78 5.27 23.44
CA ILE A 2 -15.94 4.45 22.54
C ILE A 2 -16.53 4.61 21.14
N ARG A 3 -15.67 4.94 20.16
CA ARG A 3 -16.05 5.08 18.75
C ARG A 3 -15.46 3.92 17.96
N PHE A 4 -16.24 3.34 17.04
CA PHE A 4 -15.89 2.20 16.18
C PHE A 4 -15.92 2.57 14.69
N ASN A 5 -15.84 3.86 14.38
CA ASN A 5 -15.90 4.33 12.99
C ASN A 5 -14.55 4.23 12.24
N ASN A 6 -13.46 4.15 12.97
CA ASN A 6 -12.11 3.88 12.46
C ASN A 6 -11.13 3.59 13.60
N ASP A 7 -9.94 3.10 13.30
CA ASP A 7 -8.88 2.76 14.24
C ASP A 7 -7.86 3.90 14.48
N TYR A 8 -7.93 4.99 13.70
CA TYR A 8 -7.03 6.14 13.76
C TYR A 8 -7.67 7.40 14.39
N ASN A 9 -8.64 7.24 15.26
CA ASN A 9 -9.36 8.36 15.89
C ASN A 9 -8.75 8.85 17.22
N ARG A 10 -7.57 8.37 17.56
CA ARG A 10 -6.80 8.75 18.75
C ARG A 10 -5.42 9.27 18.37
N GLY A 11 -4.81 10.02 19.28
CA GLY A 11 -3.42 10.44 19.16
C GLY A 11 -2.42 9.31 19.40
N ALA A 12 -1.14 9.64 19.33
CA ALA A 12 -0.06 8.71 19.63
C ALA A 12 -0.03 8.32 21.12
N PHE A 13 0.61 7.19 21.45
CA PHE A 13 0.87 6.81 22.84
C PHE A 13 1.73 7.85 23.55
N ASP A 14 1.55 7.99 24.87
CA ASP A 14 2.26 8.95 25.70
C ASP A 14 3.80 8.83 25.59
N CYS A 15 4.33 7.61 25.43
CA CYS A 15 5.76 7.39 25.24
C CYS A 15 6.26 7.99 23.91
N ILE A 16 5.47 7.96 22.85
CA ILE A 16 5.79 8.58 21.57
C ILE A 16 5.75 10.11 21.68
N LEU A 17 4.69 10.63 22.32
CA LEU A 17 4.56 12.07 22.55
C LEU A 17 5.74 12.61 23.39
N LYS A 18 6.18 11.84 24.38
CA LYS A 18 7.36 12.19 25.19
C LYS A 18 8.63 12.26 24.32
N VAL A 19 8.89 11.25 23.48
CA VAL A 19 10.07 11.27 22.60
C VAL A 19 10.01 12.44 21.63
N LEU A 20 8.86 12.73 21.06
CA LEU A 20 8.67 13.90 20.19
C LEU A 20 8.96 15.21 20.92
N ALA A 21 8.51 15.36 22.17
CA ALA A 21 8.79 16.54 22.97
C ALA A 21 10.28 16.66 23.30
N ASP A 22 10.94 15.57 23.69
CA ASP A 22 12.34 15.53 24.08
C ASP A 22 13.29 15.82 22.89
N THR A 23 12.87 15.47 21.67
CA THR A 23 13.67 15.65 20.45
C THR A 23 13.30 16.90 19.63
N ASN A 24 12.24 17.60 19.98
CA ASN A 24 11.65 18.69 19.20
C ASN A 24 12.59 19.86 18.86
N THR A 25 13.61 20.08 19.68
CA THR A 25 14.59 21.15 19.46
C THR A 25 15.88 20.69 18.80
N THR A 26 15.99 19.38 18.51
CA THR A 26 17.15 18.80 17.84
C THR A 26 16.98 18.90 16.32
N SER A 27 18.05 19.29 15.64
CA SER A 27 18.05 19.34 14.17
C SER A 27 18.56 18.02 13.62
N TYR A 28 17.81 17.43 12.72
CA TYR A 28 18.14 16.16 12.05
C TYR A 28 18.24 16.36 10.54
N PRO A 29 19.04 15.53 9.82
CA PRO A 29 18.94 15.43 8.37
C PRO A 29 17.52 15.09 7.93
N GLY A 30 17.12 15.59 6.76
CA GLY A 30 15.82 15.27 6.17
C GLY A 30 15.85 14.00 5.32
N TYR A 31 14.72 13.68 4.71
CA TYR A 31 14.56 12.63 3.69
C TYR A 31 14.83 11.20 4.16
N GLY A 32 14.73 10.94 5.46
CA GLY A 32 14.97 9.63 6.05
C GLY A 32 16.45 9.27 6.21
N GLU A 33 17.33 10.27 6.23
CA GLU A 33 18.78 10.12 6.41
C GLU A 33 19.21 10.42 7.85
N ASP A 34 18.30 10.28 8.80
CA ASP A 34 18.55 10.52 10.22
C ASP A 34 18.70 9.20 11.01
N GLU A 35 19.31 9.30 12.19
CA GLU A 35 19.58 8.15 13.06
C GLU A 35 18.32 7.41 13.52
N TRP A 36 17.16 8.06 13.58
CA TRP A 36 15.91 7.42 13.97
C TRP A 36 15.35 6.55 12.85
N CYS A 37 15.45 7.03 11.62
CA CYS A 37 15.11 6.24 10.44
C CYS A 37 16.04 5.03 10.32
N ASP A 38 17.34 5.19 10.53
CA ASP A 38 18.29 4.07 10.51
C ASP A 38 17.97 3.01 11.57
N LYS A 39 17.70 3.44 12.81
CA LYS A 39 17.30 2.52 13.90
C LYS A 39 15.99 1.81 13.59
N ALA A 40 14.99 2.54 13.08
CA ALA A 40 13.70 1.96 12.71
C ALA A 40 13.84 0.96 11.55
N GLU A 41 14.66 1.27 10.54
CA GLU A 41 14.98 0.35 9.44
C GLU A 41 15.59 -0.96 9.95
N GLN A 42 16.58 -0.90 10.85
CA GLN A 42 17.21 -2.08 11.43
C GLN A 42 16.22 -2.95 12.23
N ILE A 43 15.34 -2.31 13.00
CA ILE A 43 14.31 -3.03 13.76
C ILE A 43 13.35 -3.74 12.80
N ILE A 44 12.87 -3.06 11.75
CA ILE A 44 11.95 -3.64 10.77
C ILE A 44 12.62 -4.79 10.02
N LYS A 45 13.85 -4.64 9.55
CA LYS A 45 14.62 -5.72 8.92
C LYS A 45 14.74 -6.96 9.82
N GLY A 46 15.04 -6.74 11.10
CA GLY A 46 15.08 -7.82 12.08
C GLY A 46 13.73 -8.52 12.27
N LEU A 47 12.62 -7.77 12.29
CA LEU A 47 11.27 -8.33 12.43
C LEU A 47 10.84 -9.15 11.22
N ILE A 48 11.16 -8.71 10.00
CA ILE A 48 10.81 -9.43 8.77
C ILE A 48 11.82 -10.50 8.38
N GLY A 49 12.97 -10.57 9.07
CA GLY A 49 14.04 -11.54 8.79
C GLY A 49 14.72 -11.34 7.43
N ARG A 50 14.78 -10.10 6.93
CA ARG A 50 15.30 -9.76 5.60
C ARG A 50 16.21 -8.53 5.66
N ASP A 51 17.51 -8.75 5.81
CA ASP A 51 18.51 -7.67 5.86
C ASP A 51 18.71 -6.95 4.52
N ASP A 52 18.39 -7.61 3.41
CA ASP A 52 18.47 -7.10 2.05
C ASP A 52 17.28 -6.22 1.63
N SER A 53 16.27 -6.07 2.50
CA SER A 53 15.09 -5.26 2.20
C SER A 53 15.41 -3.76 2.21
N MET A 54 14.85 -3.05 1.26
CA MET A 54 14.83 -1.59 1.27
C MET A 54 13.61 -1.11 2.08
N ILE A 55 13.85 -0.34 3.12
CA ILE A 55 12.78 0.27 3.93
C ILE A 55 12.70 1.76 3.60
N LYS A 56 11.50 2.25 3.34
CA LYS A 56 11.25 3.68 3.12
C LYS A 56 10.03 4.13 3.94
N PHE A 57 10.20 5.24 4.63
CA PHE A 57 9.13 5.86 5.42
C PHE A 57 8.38 6.88 4.56
N ILE A 58 7.08 6.72 4.43
CA ILE A 58 6.21 7.56 3.60
C ILE A 58 5.08 8.09 4.48
N PRO A 59 4.71 9.37 4.40
CA PRO A 59 3.78 9.99 5.37
C PRO A 59 2.33 9.52 5.25
N GLY A 60 1.97 8.74 4.23
CA GLY A 60 0.60 8.25 4.08
C GLY A 60 0.50 7.03 3.16
N ALA A 61 -0.45 6.13 3.46
CA ALA A 61 -0.64 4.91 2.69
C ALA A 61 -1.03 5.18 1.23
N THR A 62 -1.88 6.16 0.96
CA THR A 62 -2.23 6.59 -0.40
C THR A 62 -0.99 7.03 -1.18
N GLN A 63 -0.09 7.79 -0.55
CA GLN A 63 1.16 8.19 -1.19
C GLN A 63 2.09 6.98 -1.41
N ALA A 64 2.11 6.02 -0.48
CA ALA A 64 2.86 4.78 -0.66
C ALA A 64 2.36 3.99 -1.87
N ASN A 65 1.04 3.80 -1.99
CA ASN A 65 0.43 3.12 -3.12
C ASN A 65 0.75 3.82 -4.45
N TYR A 66 0.60 5.14 -4.47
CA TYR A 66 0.93 5.97 -5.64
C TYR A 66 2.38 5.78 -6.08
N VAL A 67 3.34 5.91 -5.15
CA VAL A 67 4.77 5.79 -5.44
C VAL A 67 5.14 4.39 -5.90
N VAL A 68 4.62 3.35 -5.24
CA VAL A 68 4.90 1.96 -5.58
C VAL A 68 4.40 1.64 -6.99
N VAL A 69 3.17 1.99 -7.31
CA VAL A 69 2.59 1.73 -8.64
C VAL A 69 3.34 2.52 -9.72
N ALA A 70 3.59 3.81 -9.49
CA ALA A 70 4.31 4.65 -10.44
C ALA A 70 5.76 4.21 -10.67
N ALA A 71 6.41 3.64 -9.66
CA ALA A 71 7.79 3.17 -9.78
C ALA A 71 7.93 1.76 -10.36
N ALA A 72 6.93 0.90 -10.15
CA ALA A 72 7.01 -0.51 -10.53
C ALA A 72 6.40 -0.82 -11.90
N LEU A 73 5.52 0.04 -12.42
CA LEU A 73 4.87 -0.17 -13.70
C LEU A 73 5.44 0.73 -14.79
N SER A 74 5.60 0.16 -15.97
CA SER A 74 5.89 0.91 -17.20
C SER A 74 4.60 1.42 -17.85
N PRO A 75 4.66 2.43 -18.76
CA PRO A 75 3.49 2.87 -19.50
C PRO A 75 2.72 1.70 -20.13
N VAL A 76 1.41 1.81 -20.17
CA VAL A 76 0.44 0.81 -20.65
C VAL A 76 0.35 -0.48 -19.81
N GLN A 77 1.01 -0.52 -18.69
CA GLN A 77 0.84 -1.60 -17.71
C GLN A 77 -0.24 -1.26 -16.69
N SER A 78 -0.82 -2.29 -16.09
CA SER A 78 -1.97 -2.17 -15.18
C SER A 78 -1.77 -2.98 -13.90
N VAL A 79 -2.54 -2.63 -12.88
CA VAL A 79 -2.58 -3.28 -11.59
C VAL A 79 -3.92 -3.99 -11.39
N ILE A 80 -3.88 -5.26 -10.99
CA ILE A 80 -5.06 -6.04 -10.60
C ILE A 80 -5.33 -5.78 -9.11
N ALA A 81 -6.58 -5.51 -8.77
CA ALA A 81 -7.03 -5.35 -7.38
C ALA A 81 -8.45 -5.87 -7.20
N ALA A 82 -8.88 -6.08 -5.96
CA ALA A 82 -10.29 -6.29 -5.66
C ALA A 82 -11.11 -5.05 -6.05
N ASP A 83 -12.35 -5.22 -6.49
CA ASP A 83 -13.25 -4.12 -6.84
C ASP A 83 -13.55 -3.20 -5.64
N THR A 84 -13.48 -3.73 -4.41
CA THR A 84 -13.56 -2.97 -3.17
C THR A 84 -12.19 -2.54 -2.66
N GLY A 85 -11.10 -2.84 -3.38
CA GLY A 85 -9.74 -2.48 -3.00
C GLY A 85 -9.58 -0.99 -2.74
N HIS A 86 -8.81 -0.63 -1.72
CA HIS A 86 -8.63 0.75 -1.29
C HIS A 86 -8.18 1.67 -2.42
N ILE A 87 -7.26 1.19 -3.28
CA ILE A 87 -6.78 1.95 -4.44
C ILE A 87 -7.88 2.20 -5.48
N ASN A 88 -8.90 1.33 -5.55
CA ASN A 88 -10.02 1.47 -6.47
C ASN A 88 -11.13 2.38 -5.92
N CYS A 89 -11.38 2.34 -4.60
CA CYS A 89 -12.57 2.95 -4.01
C CYS A 89 -12.31 4.21 -3.16
N HIS A 90 -11.11 4.37 -2.58
CA HIS A 90 -10.89 5.31 -1.49
C HIS A 90 -9.69 6.24 -1.67
N GLU A 91 -9.10 6.32 -2.87
CA GLU A 91 -7.90 7.12 -3.12
C GLU A 91 -8.05 8.22 -4.17
N ALA A 92 -9.30 8.59 -4.49
CA ALA A 92 -9.59 9.71 -5.38
C ALA A 92 -8.81 9.65 -6.72
N ALA A 93 -8.79 8.46 -7.36
CA ALA A 93 -8.08 8.18 -8.60
C ALA A 93 -6.55 8.40 -8.51
N SER A 94 -5.95 8.13 -7.35
CA SER A 94 -4.49 8.28 -7.17
C SER A 94 -3.70 7.41 -8.16
N ILE A 95 -4.14 6.18 -8.38
CA ILE A 95 -3.46 5.25 -9.28
C ILE A 95 -3.66 5.64 -10.73
N GLU A 96 -4.86 5.99 -11.14
CA GLU A 96 -5.15 6.47 -12.51
C GLU A 96 -4.36 7.73 -12.85
N ASN A 97 -4.10 8.59 -11.86
CA ASN A 97 -3.24 9.76 -12.03
C ASN A 97 -1.76 9.42 -12.29
N THR A 98 -1.32 8.20 -11.99
CA THR A 98 0.01 7.70 -12.43
C THR A 98 0.03 7.27 -13.89
N GLY A 99 -1.11 7.26 -14.57
CA GLY A 99 -1.27 6.79 -15.95
C GLY A 99 -1.53 5.29 -16.06
N HIS A 100 -1.78 4.60 -14.95
CA HIS A 100 -2.02 3.16 -14.90
C HIS A 100 -3.49 2.84 -14.65
N LYS A 101 -3.98 1.81 -15.32
CA LYS A 101 -5.34 1.30 -15.15
C LYS A 101 -5.41 0.32 -14.00
N ILE A 102 -6.47 0.41 -13.19
CA ILE A 102 -6.84 -0.63 -12.24
C ILE A 102 -7.74 -1.64 -12.95
N LEU A 103 -7.38 -2.91 -12.91
CA LEU A 103 -8.20 -4.04 -13.33
C LEU A 103 -8.91 -4.58 -12.08
N ALA A 104 -10.10 -4.04 -11.82
CA ALA A 104 -10.88 -4.37 -10.65
C ALA A 104 -11.60 -5.72 -10.82
N LEU A 105 -11.30 -6.68 -9.95
CA LEU A 105 -11.92 -8.01 -9.97
C LEU A 105 -13.00 -8.13 -8.88
N PRO A 106 -14.14 -8.80 -9.17
CA PRO A 106 -15.15 -9.06 -8.17
C PRO A 106 -14.57 -9.82 -6.98
N ASN A 107 -14.85 -9.35 -5.78
CA ASN A 107 -14.37 -9.98 -4.56
C ASN A 107 -15.45 -10.81 -3.85
N THR A 108 -15.01 -11.71 -2.97
CA THR A 108 -15.85 -12.38 -1.98
C THR A 108 -15.17 -12.19 -0.63
N ASP A 109 -15.85 -11.54 0.30
CA ASP A 109 -15.30 -11.19 1.62
C ASP A 109 -13.91 -10.50 1.51
N GLY A 110 -13.78 -9.54 0.57
CA GLY A 110 -12.55 -8.80 0.33
C GLY A 110 -11.43 -9.54 -0.37
N LYS A 111 -11.67 -10.72 -0.81
CA LYS A 111 -10.63 -11.59 -1.38
C LYS A 111 -10.87 -11.81 -2.85
N ILE A 112 -9.79 -11.77 -3.61
CA ILE A 112 -9.71 -12.27 -4.98
C ILE A 112 -8.92 -13.57 -4.99
N SER A 113 -9.30 -14.51 -5.84
CA SER A 113 -8.64 -15.80 -5.95
C SER A 113 -7.53 -15.80 -7.00
N ALA A 114 -6.58 -16.71 -6.89
CA ALA A 114 -5.57 -16.93 -7.92
C ALA A 114 -6.19 -17.21 -9.29
N ALA A 115 -7.28 -17.99 -9.34
CA ALA A 115 -7.98 -18.29 -10.60
C ALA A 115 -8.57 -17.04 -11.28
N GLN A 116 -9.07 -16.07 -10.51
CA GLN A 116 -9.51 -14.79 -11.07
C GLN A 116 -8.35 -13.96 -11.62
N ILE A 117 -7.22 -13.96 -10.92
CA ILE A 117 -6.00 -13.27 -11.36
C ILE A 117 -5.47 -13.91 -12.65
N GLU A 118 -5.40 -15.24 -12.71
CA GLU A 118 -5.00 -16.00 -13.89
C GLU A 118 -5.92 -15.73 -15.08
N ALA A 119 -7.24 -15.73 -14.87
CA ALA A 119 -8.20 -15.42 -15.92
C ALA A 119 -8.04 -13.99 -16.44
N CYS A 120 -7.85 -13.01 -15.56
CA CYS A 120 -7.60 -11.63 -15.95
C CYS A 120 -6.27 -11.47 -16.72
N ALA A 121 -5.23 -12.19 -16.33
CA ALA A 121 -3.97 -12.21 -17.06
C ALA A 121 -4.11 -12.86 -18.44
N ALA A 122 -4.85 -13.96 -18.54
CA ALA A 122 -5.12 -14.65 -19.78
C ALA A 122 -5.86 -13.78 -20.81
N GLU A 123 -6.76 -12.89 -20.36
CA GLU A 123 -7.41 -11.92 -21.25
C GLU A 123 -6.42 -11.07 -22.05
N TYR A 124 -5.26 -10.80 -21.51
CA TYR A 124 -4.19 -10.10 -22.21
C TYR A 124 -3.26 -11.07 -22.95
N TYR A 125 -2.69 -12.06 -22.25
CA TYR A 125 -1.62 -12.89 -22.80
C TYR A 125 -2.08 -13.88 -23.86
N ASP A 126 -3.35 -14.30 -23.82
CA ASP A 126 -3.95 -15.21 -24.82
C ASP A 126 -4.74 -14.43 -25.90
N ASN A 127 -4.72 -13.10 -25.86
CA ASN A 127 -5.43 -12.26 -26.80
C ASN A 127 -4.72 -12.20 -28.16
N ALA A 128 -5.47 -12.29 -29.23
CA ALA A 128 -4.92 -12.14 -30.58
C ALA A 128 -4.41 -10.73 -30.90
N LYS A 129 -4.84 -9.72 -30.11
CA LYS A 129 -4.50 -8.30 -30.27
C LYS A 129 -4.26 -7.66 -28.90
N PRO A 130 -3.24 -8.08 -28.16
CA PRO A 130 -2.96 -7.57 -26.82
C PRO A 130 -2.60 -6.07 -26.82
N GLU A 131 -2.15 -5.52 -27.95
CA GLU A 131 -1.80 -4.12 -28.10
C GLU A 131 -2.95 -3.12 -27.88
N TYR A 132 -4.19 -3.59 -27.84
CA TYR A 132 -5.36 -2.77 -27.49
C TYR A 132 -5.72 -2.80 -26.00
N LEU A 133 -5.02 -3.61 -25.21
CA LEU A 133 -5.27 -3.79 -23.78
C LEU A 133 -4.10 -3.26 -22.96
N THR A 134 -4.35 -2.99 -21.68
CA THR A 134 -3.27 -2.74 -20.73
C THR A 134 -2.73 -4.05 -20.17
N GLU A 135 -1.40 -4.20 -20.14
CA GLU A 135 -0.74 -5.41 -19.66
C GLU A 135 -0.85 -5.53 -18.11
N PRO A 136 -1.46 -6.58 -17.57
CA PRO A 136 -1.48 -6.80 -16.12
C PRO A 136 -0.09 -7.22 -15.62
N LYS A 137 0.58 -6.37 -14.84
CA LYS A 137 1.94 -6.59 -14.33
C LYS A 137 2.05 -6.57 -12.82
N MET A 138 1.03 -6.08 -12.14
CA MET A 138 1.03 -6.01 -10.68
C MET A 138 -0.27 -6.57 -10.14
N VAL A 139 -0.19 -7.27 -9.02
CA VAL A 139 -1.34 -7.60 -8.18
C VAL A 139 -1.20 -6.82 -6.88
N TYR A 140 -2.21 -6.02 -6.58
CA TYR A 140 -2.30 -5.27 -5.34
C TYR A 140 -3.19 -6.03 -4.36
N ILE A 141 -2.62 -6.40 -3.22
CA ILE A 141 -3.32 -7.06 -2.12
C ILE A 141 -2.99 -6.31 -0.84
N ARG A 142 -4.01 -6.02 -0.07
CA ARG A 142 -3.87 -5.37 1.21
C ARG A 142 -4.63 -6.17 2.26
N SER A 143 -4.04 -6.39 3.43
CA SER A 143 -4.65 -7.15 4.52
C SER A 143 -5.93 -6.51 5.07
N GLU A 144 -6.16 -5.24 4.78
CA GLU A 144 -7.23 -4.41 5.32
C GLU A 144 -8.30 -4.03 4.27
N GLU A 145 -8.42 -4.76 3.16
CA GLU A 145 -9.37 -4.42 2.08
C GLU A 145 -10.82 -4.27 2.55
N HIS A 146 -11.18 -4.91 3.68
CA HIS A 146 -12.52 -4.84 4.26
C HIS A 146 -12.57 -4.60 5.76
N THR A 147 -11.43 -4.62 6.45
CA THR A 147 -11.42 -4.83 7.90
C THR A 147 -10.33 -4.09 8.64
N SER A 148 -9.91 -2.91 8.17
CA SER A 148 -9.08 -2.04 9.00
C SER A 148 -9.68 -1.81 10.39
N GLU A 149 -11.01 -1.99 10.47
CA GLU A 149 -11.79 -1.90 11.69
C GLU A 149 -11.90 -3.22 12.47
N LEU A 150 -11.63 -4.38 11.85
CA LEU A 150 -11.77 -5.70 12.48
C LEU A 150 -10.44 -6.31 12.91
N GLN A 151 -9.33 -5.91 12.32
CA GLN A 151 -7.99 -6.46 12.66
C GLN A 151 -7.43 -5.97 14.00
N SER A 152 -8.01 -4.94 14.59
CA SER A 152 -7.65 -4.49 15.93
C SER A 152 -8.17 -5.40 17.06
N ARG A 153 -8.67 -6.60 16.75
CA ARG A 153 -9.30 -7.53 17.70
C ARG A 153 -8.51 -8.79 18.03
N GLU A 154 -7.30 -8.96 17.51
CA GLU A 154 -6.42 -10.07 17.89
C GLU A 154 -5.22 -9.60 18.72
#